data_6da194dcbd3fbac4ea1bc81c970cdcd3
#
_entry.id   6da194dcbd3fbac4ea1bc81c970cdcd3
#
_cell.length_a   1.000
_cell.length_b   1.000
_cell.length_c   1.000
_cell.angle_alpha   90.00
_cell.angle_beta   90.00
_cell.angle_gamma   90.00
#
_symmetry.space_group_name_H-M   'P 1'
#
loop_
_entity.id
_entity.type
_entity.pdbx_description
1 polymer ?
#
loop_
_entity_poly.entity_id
_entity_poly.type
_entity_poly.pdbx_seq_one_letter_code
_entity_poly.pdbx_strand_id
1 'polypeptide(L)'
;MLKEKLMQDLKDAMKEKNSIKKDTVQMVRAAILQIEKDKGIEVSDEKIIEIIAKEVKGKKDAIADFEKGGRDDLVLQTNTEIAILSEYLPKQLSKEEIKSIVEEIIKSIGAAGIKDMGPVMKEAKAKIGAGADGRTINEVVRELLQ
;
A
#
# COMPACT_ATOMS: atom_id res chain seq x y z
N MET A 1 -14.79 -9.39 -6.85
CA MET A 1 -15.12 -7.98 -7.09
C MET A 1 -13.93 -7.16 -7.56
N LEU A 2 -12.80 -7.17 -6.86
CA LEU A 2 -11.63 -6.46 -7.35
C LEU A 2 -11.05 -7.06 -8.63
N LYS A 3 -11.11 -8.38 -8.80
CA LYS A 3 -10.67 -9.03 -10.04
C LYS A 3 -11.43 -8.50 -11.26
N GLU A 4 -12.76 -8.38 -11.13
CA GLU A 4 -13.62 -7.89 -12.21
C GLU A 4 -13.33 -6.42 -12.49
N LYS A 5 -13.10 -5.64 -11.44
CA LYS A 5 -12.74 -4.22 -11.58
C LYS A 5 -11.41 -4.05 -12.29
N LEU A 6 -10.41 -4.84 -11.92
CA LEU A 6 -9.11 -4.85 -12.58
C LEU A 6 -9.23 -5.21 -14.06
N MET A 7 -10.04 -6.21 -14.39
CA MET A 7 -10.28 -6.62 -15.78
C MET A 7 -10.96 -5.49 -16.55
N GLN A 8 -11.98 -4.85 -15.97
CA GLN A 8 -12.67 -3.76 -16.62
C GLN A 8 -11.75 -2.56 -16.85
N ASP A 9 -10.95 -2.21 -15.85
CA ASP A 9 -10.00 -1.12 -15.95
C ASP A 9 -8.92 -1.39 -17.00
N LEU A 10 -8.51 -2.65 -17.15
CA LEU A 10 -7.58 -3.06 -18.20
C LEU A 10 -8.20 -2.84 -19.57
N LYS A 11 -9.44 -3.26 -19.77
CA LYS A 11 -10.16 -3.07 -21.02
C LYS A 11 -10.32 -1.57 -21.35
N ASP A 12 -10.65 -0.78 -20.36
CA ASP A 12 -10.81 0.68 -20.52
C ASP A 12 -9.48 1.32 -20.91
N ALA A 13 -8.40 0.92 -20.25
CA ALA A 13 -7.05 1.43 -20.57
C ALA A 13 -6.63 1.09 -22.00
N MET A 14 -6.98 -0.10 -22.46
CA MET A 14 -6.71 -0.50 -23.85
C MET A 14 -7.49 0.33 -24.84
N LYS A 15 -8.77 0.61 -24.56
CA LYS A 15 -9.62 1.47 -25.41
C LYS A 15 -9.11 2.90 -25.46
N GLU A 16 -8.68 3.42 -24.32
CA GLU A 16 -8.19 4.80 -24.18
C GLU A 16 -6.73 4.93 -24.64
N LYS A 17 -6.08 3.83 -24.97
CA LYS A 17 -4.67 3.77 -25.35
C LYS A 17 -3.76 4.32 -24.25
N ASN A 18 -4.17 4.13 -23.00
CA ASN A 18 -3.39 4.51 -21.81
C ASN A 18 -2.43 3.38 -21.45
N SER A 19 -1.22 3.43 -22.00
CA SER A 19 -0.23 2.36 -21.84
C SER A 19 0.25 2.20 -20.40
N ILE A 20 0.41 3.29 -19.66
CA ILE A 20 0.86 3.23 -18.26
C ILE A 20 -0.18 2.52 -17.40
N LYS A 21 -1.44 2.91 -17.52
CA LYS A 21 -2.54 2.28 -16.80
C LYS A 21 -2.69 0.81 -17.17
N LYS A 22 -2.63 0.51 -18.47
CA LYS A 22 -2.70 -0.87 -18.97
C LYS A 22 -1.61 -1.73 -18.35
N ASP A 23 -0.35 -1.29 -18.42
CA ASP A 23 0.78 -2.07 -17.92
C ASP A 23 0.74 -2.22 -16.40
N THR A 24 0.34 -1.17 -15.69
CA THR A 24 0.23 -1.20 -14.22
C THR A 24 -0.84 -2.20 -13.76
N VAL A 25 -2.03 -2.15 -14.35
CA VAL A 25 -3.12 -3.08 -14.04
C VAL A 25 -2.75 -4.51 -14.42
N GLN A 26 -2.12 -4.69 -15.58
CA GLN A 26 -1.71 -6.01 -16.06
C GLN A 26 -0.68 -6.66 -15.13
N MET A 27 0.24 -5.87 -14.58
CA MET A 27 1.23 -6.35 -13.61
C MET A 27 0.56 -6.89 -12.35
N VAL A 28 -0.44 -6.19 -11.83
CA VAL A 28 -1.20 -6.65 -10.66
C VAL A 28 -1.94 -7.96 -10.98
N ARG A 29 -2.58 -8.03 -12.13
CA ARG A 29 -3.29 -9.24 -12.55
C ARG A 29 -2.34 -10.42 -12.70
N ALA A 30 -1.16 -10.18 -13.25
CA ALA A 30 -0.13 -11.23 -13.38
C ALA A 30 0.30 -11.74 -12.00
N ALA A 31 0.49 -10.85 -11.04
CA ALA A 31 0.85 -11.23 -9.67
C ALA A 31 -0.24 -12.09 -9.01
N ILE A 32 -1.50 -11.73 -9.22
CA ILE A 32 -2.65 -12.49 -8.72
C ILE A 32 -2.67 -13.90 -9.32
N LEU A 33 -2.55 -13.99 -10.65
CA LEU A 33 -2.56 -15.27 -11.36
C LEU A 33 -1.41 -16.17 -10.92
N GLN A 34 -0.24 -15.60 -10.67
CA GLN A 34 0.92 -16.35 -10.21
C GLN A 34 0.67 -16.99 -8.85
N ILE A 35 0.09 -16.24 -7.93
CA ILE A 35 -0.25 -16.75 -6.59
C ILE A 35 -1.31 -17.83 -6.68
N GLU A 36 -2.33 -17.63 -7.49
CA GLU A 36 -3.40 -18.62 -7.67
C GLU A 36 -2.85 -19.91 -8.26
N LYS A 37 -1.95 -19.81 -9.22
CA LYS A 37 -1.32 -20.97 -9.84
C LYS A 37 -0.40 -21.72 -8.87
N ASP A 38 0.45 -20.99 -8.14
CA ASP A 38 1.43 -21.58 -7.23
C ASP A 38 0.78 -22.27 -6.03
N LYS A 39 -0.30 -21.69 -5.52
CA LYS A 39 -0.95 -22.19 -4.30
C LYS A 39 -2.23 -22.99 -4.57
N GLY A 40 -2.71 -22.99 -5.81
CA GLY A 40 -3.95 -23.70 -6.18
C GLY A 40 -5.19 -23.13 -5.48
N ILE A 41 -5.20 -21.83 -5.19
CA ILE A 41 -6.29 -21.15 -4.49
C ILE A 41 -6.83 -20.00 -5.32
N GLU A 42 -8.03 -19.53 -4.97
CA GLU A 42 -8.57 -18.30 -5.49
C GLU A 42 -8.21 -17.15 -4.52
N VAL A 43 -7.65 -16.07 -5.06
CA VAL A 43 -7.20 -14.93 -4.26
C VAL A 43 -8.41 -14.05 -3.90
N SER A 44 -8.55 -13.74 -2.61
CA SER A 44 -9.61 -12.87 -2.10
C SER A 44 -9.32 -11.39 -2.38
N ASP A 45 -10.34 -10.55 -2.27
CA ASP A 45 -10.18 -9.10 -2.40
C ASP A 45 -9.18 -8.55 -1.38
N GLU A 46 -9.21 -9.07 -0.15
CA GLU A 46 -8.27 -8.68 0.90
C GLU A 46 -6.82 -8.97 0.49
N LYS A 47 -6.60 -10.13 -0.11
CA LYS A 47 -5.26 -10.50 -0.59
C LYS A 47 -4.83 -9.63 -1.77
N ILE A 48 -5.76 -9.27 -2.64
CA ILE A 48 -5.49 -8.36 -3.76
C ILE A 48 -5.05 -6.99 -3.22
N ILE A 49 -5.73 -6.49 -2.18
CA ILE A 49 -5.35 -5.23 -1.53
C ILE A 49 -3.93 -5.30 -0.97
N GLU A 50 -3.55 -6.41 -0.33
CA GLU A 50 -2.20 -6.62 0.16
C GLU A 50 -1.16 -6.60 -0.96
N ILE A 51 -1.46 -7.25 -2.08
CA ILE A 51 -0.58 -7.28 -3.25
C ILE A 51 -0.37 -5.86 -3.78
N ILE A 52 -1.44 -5.11 -3.93
CA ILE A 52 -1.40 -3.74 -4.43
C ILE A 52 -0.62 -2.83 -3.46
N ALA A 53 -0.88 -2.95 -2.16
CA ALA A 53 -0.19 -2.16 -1.14
C ALA A 53 1.31 -2.41 -1.15
N LYS A 54 1.72 -3.66 -1.34
CA LYS A 54 3.14 -4.03 -1.44
C LYS A 54 3.78 -3.42 -2.69
N GLU A 55 3.07 -3.44 -3.82
CA GLU A 55 3.55 -2.82 -5.06
C GLU A 55 3.72 -1.31 -4.89
N VAL A 56 2.77 -0.65 -4.26
CA VAL A 56 2.84 0.79 -3.98
C VAL A 56 4.06 1.11 -3.12
N LYS A 57 4.29 0.32 -2.08
CA LYS A 57 5.45 0.52 -1.20
C LYS A 57 6.76 0.39 -1.96
N GLY A 58 6.89 -0.67 -2.78
CA GLY A 58 8.08 -0.87 -3.60
C GLY A 58 8.33 0.27 -4.57
N LYS A 59 7.27 0.81 -5.17
CA LYS A 59 7.37 1.94 -6.09
C LYS A 59 7.78 3.22 -5.37
N LYS A 60 7.27 3.47 -4.17
CA LYS A 60 7.69 4.60 -3.35
C LYS A 60 9.18 4.53 -3.00
N ASP A 61 9.67 3.33 -2.67
CA ASP A 61 11.08 3.12 -2.38
C ASP A 61 11.93 3.36 -3.63
N ALA A 62 11.46 2.94 -4.80
CA ALA A 62 12.15 3.13 -6.07
C ALA A 62 12.28 4.61 -6.46
N ILE A 63 11.30 5.44 -6.09
CA ILE A 63 11.35 6.89 -6.37
C ILE A 63 12.61 7.52 -5.78
N ALA A 64 12.97 7.15 -4.56
CA ALA A 64 14.17 7.69 -3.91
C ALA A 64 15.44 7.38 -4.73
N ASP A 65 15.52 6.17 -5.29
CA ASP A 65 16.65 5.76 -6.13
C ASP A 65 16.66 6.50 -7.46
N PHE A 66 15.50 6.70 -8.07
CA PHE A 66 15.38 7.44 -9.33
C PHE A 66 15.75 8.93 -9.15
N GLU A 67 15.37 9.52 -8.01
CA GLU A 67 15.75 10.89 -7.69
C GLU A 67 17.26 11.03 -7.53
N LYS A 68 17.91 10.09 -6.86
CA LYS A 68 19.37 10.07 -6.71
C LYS A 68 20.08 9.92 -8.04
N GLY A 69 19.49 9.18 -8.97
CA GLY A 69 20.03 8.97 -10.31
C GLY A 69 19.70 10.08 -11.31
N GLY A 70 18.96 11.11 -10.89
CA GLY A 70 18.54 12.20 -11.78
C GLY A 70 17.55 11.78 -12.86
N ARG A 71 16.80 10.70 -12.64
CA ARG A 71 15.83 10.16 -13.60
C ARG A 71 14.43 10.69 -13.31
N ASP A 72 14.23 11.99 -13.57
CA ASP A 72 12.94 12.65 -13.35
C ASP A 72 11.80 12.04 -14.17
N ASP A 73 12.09 11.51 -15.35
CA ASP A 73 11.16 10.79 -16.20
C ASP A 73 10.59 9.55 -15.49
N LEU A 74 11.45 8.79 -14.82
CA LEU A 74 11.03 7.59 -14.06
C LEU A 74 10.31 7.96 -12.78
N VAL A 75 10.68 9.07 -12.14
CA VAL A 75 9.96 9.58 -10.96
C VAL A 75 8.52 9.93 -11.34
N LEU A 76 8.33 10.64 -12.44
CA LEU A 76 7.01 11.03 -12.91
C LEU A 76 6.15 9.82 -13.26
N GLN A 77 6.72 8.88 -14.03
CA GLN A 77 6.03 7.65 -14.39
C GLN A 77 5.63 6.83 -13.15
N THR A 78 6.55 6.68 -12.20
CA THR A 78 6.30 5.91 -10.98
C THR A 78 5.21 6.56 -10.13
N ASN A 79 5.18 7.88 -10.02
CA ASN A 79 4.10 8.58 -9.32
C ASN A 79 2.75 8.35 -10.00
N THR A 80 2.71 8.30 -11.33
CA THR A 80 1.49 7.99 -12.07
C THR A 80 1.02 6.56 -11.77
N GLU A 81 1.94 5.60 -11.74
CA GLU A 81 1.64 4.21 -11.42
C GLU A 81 1.09 4.08 -9.98
N ILE A 82 1.69 4.78 -9.02
CA ILE A 82 1.22 4.81 -7.64
C ILE A 82 -0.20 5.38 -7.55
N ALA A 83 -0.49 6.45 -8.27
CA ALA A 83 -1.83 7.04 -8.30
C ALA A 83 -2.88 6.04 -8.83
N ILE A 84 -2.54 5.30 -9.88
CA ILE A 84 -3.42 4.28 -10.46
C ILE A 84 -3.69 3.18 -9.44
N LEU A 85 -2.65 2.65 -8.81
CA LEU A 85 -2.77 1.57 -7.82
C LEU A 85 -3.52 2.00 -6.56
N SER A 86 -3.32 3.24 -6.13
CA SER A 86 -3.93 3.78 -4.92
C SER A 86 -5.46 3.86 -5.02
N GLU A 87 -6.02 3.91 -6.22
CA GLU A 87 -7.47 3.90 -6.42
C GLU A 87 -8.12 2.61 -5.94
N TYR A 88 -7.37 1.51 -5.90
CA TYR A 88 -7.87 0.21 -5.43
C TYR A 88 -7.73 0.02 -3.93
N LEU A 89 -6.95 0.87 -3.28
CA LEU A 89 -6.71 0.76 -1.84
C LEU A 89 -7.80 1.49 -1.05
N PRO A 90 -8.04 1.07 0.21
CA PRO A 90 -8.89 1.86 1.11
C PRO A 90 -8.34 3.28 1.23
N LYS A 91 -9.20 4.19 1.68
CA LYS A 91 -8.78 5.57 1.90
C LYS A 91 -7.52 5.59 2.75
N GLN A 92 -6.49 6.27 2.26
CA GLN A 92 -5.24 6.40 3.01
C GLN A 92 -5.43 7.40 4.14
N LEU A 93 -4.99 7.03 5.33
CA LEU A 93 -5.10 7.87 6.52
C LEU A 93 -4.02 8.95 6.52
N SER A 94 -4.38 10.15 6.99
CA SER A 94 -3.42 11.21 7.22
C SER A 94 -2.55 10.87 8.45
N LYS A 95 -1.42 11.56 8.58
CA LYS A 95 -0.55 11.36 9.74
C LYS A 95 -1.29 11.67 11.04
N GLU A 96 -2.15 12.69 11.05
CA GLU A 96 -2.97 13.06 12.20
C GLU A 96 -3.98 11.98 12.56
N GLU A 97 -4.61 11.38 11.57
CA GLU A 97 -5.56 10.27 11.79
C GLU A 97 -4.85 9.04 12.36
N ILE A 98 -3.67 8.71 11.84
CA ILE A 98 -2.83 7.62 12.36
C ILE A 98 -2.45 7.91 13.81
N LYS A 99 -2.03 9.14 14.08
CA LYS A 99 -1.64 9.57 15.43
C LYS A 99 -2.78 9.39 16.45
N SER A 100 -4.00 9.78 16.08
CA SER A 100 -5.18 9.58 16.93
C SER A 100 -5.42 8.11 17.25
N ILE A 101 -5.33 7.25 16.25
CA ILE A 101 -5.52 5.80 16.42
C ILE A 101 -4.44 5.24 17.34
N VAL A 102 -3.18 5.61 17.13
CA VAL A 102 -2.06 5.13 17.94
C VAL A 102 -2.16 5.62 19.38
N GLU A 103 -2.57 6.86 19.60
CA GLU A 103 -2.79 7.41 20.95
C GLU A 103 -3.81 6.59 21.74
N GLU A 104 -4.92 6.21 21.10
CA GLU A 104 -5.92 5.35 21.73
C GLU A 104 -5.35 3.98 22.08
N ILE A 105 -4.55 3.41 21.19
CA ILE A 105 -3.89 2.11 21.43
C ILE A 105 -2.95 2.20 22.62
N ILE A 106 -2.14 3.25 22.70
CA ILE A 106 -1.20 3.48 23.79
C ILE A 106 -1.93 3.54 25.12
N LYS A 107 -3.04 4.26 25.18
CA LYS A 107 -3.87 4.34 26.38
C LYS A 107 -4.47 2.99 26.75
N SER A 108 -4.98 2.27 25.77
CA SER A 108 -5.63 0.96 25.97
C SER A 108 -4.67 -0.10 26.48
N ILE A 109 -3.44 -0.12 25.98
CA ILE A 109 -2.40 -1.07 26.39
C ILE A 109 -1.68 -0.62 27.65
N GLY A 110 -1.67 0.68 27.95
CA GLY A 110 -0.90 1.24 29.05
C GLY A 110 0.58 1.34 28.70
N ALA A 111 0.91 1.56 27.43
CA ALA A 111 2.28 1.67 26.97
C ALA A 111 2.96 2.91 27.58
N ALA A 112 4.19 2.75 28.05
CA ALA A 112 4.91 3.80 28.76
C ALA A 112 6.15 4.33 28.03
N GLY A 113 6.64 3.64 27.01
CA GLY A 113 7.84 4.06 26.30
C GLY A 113 8.19 3.13 25.13
N ILE A 114 9.34 3.37 24.54
CA ILE A 114 9.82 2.65 23.34
C ILE A 114 9.86 1.13 23.51
N LYS A 115 10.09 0.65 24.73
CA LYS A 115 10.08 -0.80 25.02
C LYS A 115 8.74 -1.45 24.70
N ASP A 116 7.66 -0.68 24.66
CA ASP A 116 6.31 -1.18 24.35
C ASP A 116 5.96 -1.03 22.88
N MET A 117 6.92 -0.68 22.03
CA MET A 117 6.70 -0.46 20.60
C MET A 117 6.14 -1.69 19.89
N GLY A 118 6.62 -2.90 20.21
CA GLY A 118 6.16 -4.14 19.60
C GLY A 118 4.65 -4.36 19.70
N PRO A 119 4.09 -4.38 20.93
CA PRO A 119 2.64 -4.51 21.11
C PRO A 119 1.83 -3.38 20.46
N VAL A 120 2.30 -2.14 20.56
CA VAL A 120 1.63 -0.99 19.95
C VAL A 120 1.61 -1.12 18.43
N MET A 121 2.73 -1.49 17.82
CA MET A 121 2.81 -1.70 16.37
C MET A 121 1.88 -2.80 15.90
N LYS A 122 1.79 -3.89 16.63
CA LYS A 122 0.91 -5.02 16.29
C LYS A 122 -0.55 -4.58 16.24
N GLU A 123 -1.00 -3.87 17.28
CA GLU A 123 -2.37 -3.37 17.35
C GLU A 123 -2.63 -2.30 16.28
N ALA A 124 -1.67 -1.40 16.05
CA ALA A 124 -1.79 -0.35 15.05
C ALA A 124 -1.94 -0.94 13.64
N LYS A 125 -1.11 -1.91 13.29
CA LYS A 125 -1.20 -2.60 12.00
C LYS A 125 -2.53 -3.31 11.84
N ALA A 126 -3.05 -3.94 12.89
CA ALA A 126 -4.34 -4.62 12.85
C ALA A 126 -5.49 -3.65 12.62
N LYS A 127 -5.48 -2.49 13.26
CA LYS A 127 -6.55 -1.48 13.14
C LYS A 127 -6.46 -0.68 11.84
N ILE A 128 -5.27 -0.31 11.43
CA ILE A 128 -5.06 0.55 10.25
C ILE A 128 -5.08 -0.27 8.97
N GLY A 129 -4.53 -1.49 9.00
CA GLY A 129 -4.46 -2.36 7.83
C GLY A 129 -3.80 -1.68 6.65
N ALA A 130 -4.46 -1.67 5.50
CA ALA A 130 -3.95 -1.06 4.26
C ALA A 130 -4.15 0.46 4.20
N GLY A 131 -4.69 1.09 5.26
CA GLY A 131 -4.90 2.54 5.31
C GLY A 131 -3.61 3.35 5.45
N ALA A 132 -2.48 2.70 5.77
CA ALA A 132 -1.16 3.34 5.83
C ALA A 132 -0.08 2.29 5.68
N ASP A 133 1.11 2.70 5.26
CA ASP A 133 2.23 1.76 5.16
C ASP A 133 2.91 1.57 6.53
N GLY A 134 3.65 0.47 6.67
CA GLY A 134 4.30 0.12 7.94
C GLY A 134 5.35 1.15 8.39
N ARG A 135 6.00 1.81 7.45
CA ARG A 135 7.00 2.84 7.76
C ARG A 135 6.35 4.05 8.42
N THR A 136 5.25 4.55 7.87
CA THR A 136 4.51 5.69 8.43
C THR A 136 3.97 5.36 9.80
N ILE A 137 3.38 4.18 9.98
CA ILE A 137 2.88 3.72 11.28
C ILE A 137 4.03 3.67 12.29
N ASN A 138 5.17 3.11 11.90
CA ASN A 138 6.36 3.00 12.75
C ASN A 138 6.84 4.37 13.21
N GLU A 139 6.95 5.34 12.30
CA GLU A 139 7.36 6.70 12.63
C GLU A 139 6.44 7.34 13.65
N VAL A 140 5.13 7.22 13.46
CA VAL A 140 4.13 7.79 14.38
C VAL A 140 4.21 7.13 15.76
N VAL A 141 4.30 5.80 15.80
CA VAL A 141 4.41 5.08 17.07
C VAL A 141 5.67 5.50 17.83
N ARG A 142 6.78 5.58 17.11
CA ARG A 142 8.05 5.98 17.73
C ARG A 142 7.99 7.41 18.30
N GLU A 143 7.42 8.34 17.54
CA GLU A 143 7.25 9.72 18.00
C GLU A 143 6.42 9.81 19.28
N LEU A 144 5.35 9.03 19.37
CA LEU A 144 4.44 9.06 20.52
C LEU A 144 4.99 8.32 21.75
N LEU A 145 5.90 7.38 21.57
CA LEU A 145 6.50 6.60 22.66
C LEU A 145 7.83 7.16 23.17
N GLN A 146 8.38 8.15 22.48
CA GLN A 146 9.61 8.81 22.91
C GLN A 146 9.38 9.74 24.10
#